data_18c37b301f6709682b2e03b56a0ff51e
#
_entry.id   18c37b301f6709682b2e03b56a0ff51e
#
_cell.length_a   1.000
_cell.length_b   1.000
_cell.length_c   1.000
_cell.angle_alpha   90.00
_cell.angle_beta   90.00
_cell.angle_gamma   90.00
#
_symmetry.space_group_name_H-M   'P 1'
#
loop_
_entity.id
_entity.type
_entity.pdbx_description
1 polymer ?
#
loop_
_entity_poly.entity_id
_entity_poly.type
_entity_poly.pdbx_seq_one_letter_code
_entity_poly.pdbx_strand_id
1 'polypeptide(L)'
;KTSASEMLGKVELRYNRQDFSDFNNKVVFDVQFDKASIASNDLNYFYNEFGKDNVFYVDTHLVGTLNNFTTHNLRLVDKNQSEIIGTINFKNLFGKGNQTFYMNGNFDRLTSSYERLNKILPRILGKNLPSALDKLGTVNIVGGVELTQKYINADIYLISKLGELESNLSMQNIDYIDNALYKGTLILNDFDLGTLLGKKDIGRATVDLDVDGRGFTQKLLNTAIKGDIHKFYYNGYNYQKITVDGSMKMPYYKGYFNSNDPNLKMDFDGIIDLSLKAKNYDFKAQIDYADLYILNFVKNDSISIFKGN
;
A
#
# COMPACT_ATOMS: atom_id res chain seq x y z
N LYS A 1 -27.29 21.50 -15.88
CA LYS A 1 -26.76 20.81 -17.08
C LYS A 1 -25.80 21.76 -17.81
N THR A 2 -24.62 21.29 -18.11
CA THR A 2 -23.66 21.94 -19.01
C THR A 2 -23.65 21.20 -20.35
N SER A 3 -22.76 21.57 -21.28
CA SER A 3 -22.56 20.81 -22.51
C SER A 3 -21.90 19.44 -22.28
N ALA A 4 -21.19 19.27 -21.15
CA ALA A 4 -20.38 18.09 -20.84
C ALA A 4 -20.82 17.35 -19.58
N SER A 5 -21.61 17.97 -18.68
CA SER A 5 -22.10 17.38 -17.44
C SER A 5 -23.62 17.41 -17.36
N GLU A 6 -24.18 16.34 -16.83
CA GLU A 6 -25.60 16.22 -16.51
C GLU A 6 -25.75 15.65 -15.10
N MET A 7 -26.53 16.32 -14.27
CA MET A 7 -26.80 15.91 -12.90
C MET A 7 -28.28 15.76 -12.70
N LEU A 8 -28.71 14.62 -12.21
CA LEU A 8 -30.03 14.36 -11.69
C LEU A 8 -29.89 14.19 -10.18
N GLY A 9 -30.72 14.92 -9.41
CA GLY A 9 -30.65 14.85 -7.97
C GLY A 9 -31.19 16.11 -7.30
N LYS A 10 -31.07 16.13 -5.97
CA LYS A 10 -31.47 17.25 -5.12
C LYS A 10 -30.24 17.94 -4.59
N VAL A 11 -30.20 19.26 -4.66
CA VAL A 11 -29.16 20.09 -4.08
C VAL A 11 -29.80 21.04 -3.08
N GLU A 12 -29.35 20.99 -1.84
CA GLU A 12 -29.71 21.91 -0.78
C GLU A 12 -28.44 22.62 -0.30
N LEU A 13 -28.49 23.93 -0.20
CA LEU A 13 -27.41 24.75 0.33
C LEU A 13 -27.87 25.42 1.61
N ARG A 14 -27.09 25.26 2.68
CA ARG A 14 -27.32 25.93 3.97
C ARG A 14 -26.20 26.92 4.21
N TYR A 15 -26.57 28.20 4.33
CA TYR A 15 -25.63 29.29 4.45
C TYR A 15 -26.28 30.54 5.09
N ASN A 16 -25.42 31.38 5.68
CA ASN A 16 -25.74 32.78 5.95
C ASN A 16 -25.12 33.66 4.86
N ARG A 17 -25.66 34.86 4.64
CA ARG A 17 -25.16 35.80 3.61
C ARG A 17 -23.65 36.07 3.72
N GLN A 18 -23.09 36.07 4.93
CA GLN A 18 -21.68 36.31 5.20
C GLN A 18 -20.78 35.11 4.84
N ASP A 19 -21.37 33.91 4.72
CA ASP A 19 -20.63 32.66 4.46
C ASP A 19 -20.07 32.62 3.03
N PHE A 20 -20.64 33.42 2.11
CA PHE A 20 -20.13 33.55 0.76
C PHE A 20 -18.72 34.15 0.67
N SER A 21 -18.26 34.84 1.71
CA SER A 21 -16.87 35.32 1.79
C SER A 21 -15.86 34.18 1.99
N ASP A 22 -16.33 33.03 2.50
CA ASP A 22 -15.53 31.82 2.70
C ASP A 22 -16.35 30.59 2.30
N PHE A 23 -16.78 30.59 1.04
CA PHE A 23 -17.69 29.63 0.47
C PHE A 23 -17.29 28.17 0.69
N ASN A 24 -16.01 27.88 0.52
CA ASN A 24 -15.48 26.51 0.63
C ASN A 24 -15.56 25.93 2.04
N ASN A 25 -15.55 26.77 3.07
CA ASN A 25 -15.52 26.33 4.45
C ASN A 25 -16.86 26.52 5.18
N LYS A 26 -17.75 27.40 4.69
CA LYS A 26 -18.94 27.81 5.43
C LYS A 26 -20.26 27.44 4.77
N VAL A 27 -20.31 27.38 3.43
CA VAL A 27 -21.51 26.94 2.74
C VAL A 27 -21.60 25.42 2.84
N VAL A 28 -22.66 24.92 3.49
CA VAL A 28 -22.90 23.49 3.65
C VAL A 28 -23.75 23.00 2.52
N PHE A 29 -23.31 21.94 1.88
CA PHE A 29 -23.98 21.21 0.83
C PHE A 29 -24.64 19.97 1.43
N ASP A 30 -25.86 19.70 1.02
CA ASP A 30 -26.59 18.48 1.23
C ASP A 30 -27.12 18.07 -0.16
N VAL A 31 -26.41 17.14 -0.80
CA VAL A 31 -26.57 16.85 -2.22
C VAL A 31 -26.80 15.37 -2.42
N GLN A 32 -27.97 15.04 -2.95
CA GLN A 32 -28.27 13.69 -3.42
C GLN A 32 -28.06 13.65 -4.94
N PHE A 33 -27.09 12.87 -5.38
CA PHE A 33 -26.88 12.52 -6.78
C PHE A 33 -27.48 11.14 -7.07
N ASP A 34 -28.46 11.07 -7.95
CA ASP A 34 -29.12 9.81 -8.29
C ASP A 34 -28.67 9.22 -9.63
N LYS A 35 -27.92 9.90 -10.43
CA LYS A 35 -27.21 9.50 -11.68
C LYS A 35 -26.54 10.73 -12.27
N ALA A 36 -25.49 11.20 -11.66
CA ALA A 36 -24.77 12.32 -12.20
C ALA A 36 -23.68 11.84 -13.17
N SER A 37 -23.57 12.52 -14.32
CA SER A 37 -22.43 12.41 -15.23
C SER A 37 -21.69 13.73 -15.19
N ILE A 38 -20.49 13.74 -14.62
CA ILE A 38 -19.73 14.94 -14.31
C ILE A 38 -18.42 14.92 -15.10
N ALA A 39 -18.25 15.87 -16.01
CA ALA A 39 -17.00 16.05 -16.73
C ALA A 39 -15.94 16.73 -15.84
N SER A 40 -14.75 16.17 -15.80
CA SER A 40 -13.63 16.75 -15.04
C SER A 40 -13.29 18.17 -15.49
N ASN A 41 -13.48 18.49 -16.77
CA ASN A 41 -13.25 19.84 -17.32
C ASN A 41 -14.21 20.87 -16.71
N ASP A 42 -15.46 20.50 -16.40
CA ASP A 42 -16.41 21.37 -15.72
C ASP A 42 -16.00 21.57 -14.24
N LEU A 43 -15.52 20.51 -13.57
CA LEU A 43 -14.99 20.63 -12.22
C LEU A 43 -13.74 21.52 -12.17
N ASN A 44 -12.86 21.41 -13.17
CA ASN A 44 -11.62 22.19 -13.28
C ASN A 44 -11.87 23.67 -13.55
N TYR A 45 -13.09 24.06 -13.95
CA TYR A 45 -13.47 25.47 -14.01
C TYR A 45 -13.50 26.11 -12.62
N PHE A 46 -13.85 25.34 -11.60
CA PHE A 46 -13.90 25.79 -10.21
C PHE A 46 -12.59 25.46 -9.46
N TYR A 47 -12.07 24.26 -9.66
CA TYR A 47 -10.90 23.71 -8.94
C TYR A 47 -10.06 22.88 -9.89
N ASN A 48 -8.92 23.40 -10.29
CA ASN A 48 -8.02 22.74 -11.25
C ASN A 48 -7.19 21.60 -10.59
N GLU A 49 -7.90 20.64 -9.97
CA GLU A 49 -7.31 19.50 -9.25
C GLU A 49 -7.58 18.16 -9.95
N PHE A 50 -8.56 18.11 -10.83
CA PHE A 50 -8.98 16.89 -11.53
C PHE A 50 -8.17 16.69 -12.82
N GLY A 51 -8.01 15.43 -13.23
CA GLY A 51 -7.45 15.10 -14.54
C GLY A 51 -8.33 15.61 -15.67
N LYS A 52 -7.72 16.00 -16.80
CA LYS A 52 -8.46 16.49 -17.96
C LYS A 52 -9.18 15.39 -18.72
N ASP A 53 -10.26 15.78 -19.40
CA ASP A 53 -11.00 14.94 -20.36
C ASP A 53 -11.52 13.61 -19.78
N ASN A 54 -11.80 13.59 -18.47
CA ASN A 54 -12.44 12.47 -17.80
C ASN A 54 -13.92 12.76 -17.57
N VAL A 55 -14.71 11.69 -17.40
CA VAL A 55 -16.13 11.75 -17.03
C VAL A 55 -16.32 10.81 -15.86
N PHE A 56 -16.93 11.32 -14.80
CA PHE A 56 -17.29 10.57 -13.60
C PHE A 56 -18.80 10.33 -13.60
N TYR A 57 -19.18 9.07 -13.47
CA TYR A 57 -20.56 8.67 -13.19
C TYR A 57 -20.69 8.50 -11.68
N VAL A 58 -21.52 9.32 -11.06
CA VAL A 58 -21.57 9.44 -9.60
C VAL A 58 -22.99 9.23 -9.10
N ASP A 59 -23.12 8.37 -8.11
CA ASP A 59 -24.31 8.16 -7.29
C ASP A 59 -23.86 8.26 -5.83
N THR A 60 -24.40 9.20 -5.05
CA THR A 60 -23.99 9.41 -3.65
C THR A 60 -24.88 10.43 -2.95
N HIS A 61 -24.95 10.34 -1.62
CA HIS A 61 -25.38 11.43 -0.77
C HIS A 61 -24.15 12.15 -0.17
N LEU A 62 -23.90 13.37 -0.62
CA LEU A 62 -22.78 14.19 -0.18
C LEU A 62 -23.27 15.23 0.84
N VAL A 63 -22.63 15.28 2.01
CA VAL A 63 -22.95 16.22 3.09
C VAL A 63 -21.69 16.88 3.60
N GLY A 64 -21.70 18.20 3.70
CA GLY A 64 -20.60 19.00 4.24
C GLY A 64 -20.28 20.24 3.43
N THR A 65 -19.16 20.87 3.72
CA THR A 65 -18.63 21.99 2.91
C THR A 65 -17.74 21.47 1.80
N LEU A 66 -17.41 22.29 0.79
CA LEU A 66 -16.51 21.84 -0.29
C LEU A 66 -15.14 21.40 0.24
N ASN A 67 -14.71 21.98 1.33
CA ASN A 67 -13.41 21.64 1.94
C ASN A 67 -13.48 20.44 2.89
N ASN A 68 -14.66 20.19 3.50
CA ASN A 68 -14.87 19.14 4.47
C ASN A 68 -16.23 18.48 4.23
N PHE A 69 -16.26 17.32 3.61
CA PHE A 69 -17.48 16.61 3.29
C PHE A 69 -17.34 15.10 3.42
N THR A 70 -18.47 14.44 3.52
CA THR A 70 -18.59 12.99 3.47
C THR A 70 -19.47 12.61 2.29
N THR A 71 -19.03 11.58 1.55
CA THR A 71 -19.86 10.90 0.56
C THR A 71 -20.40 9.62 1.17
N HIS A 72 -21.71 9.50 1.29
CA HIS A 72 -22.39 8.31 1.79
C HIS A 72 -22.86 7.46 0.61
N ASN A 73 -22.69 6.14 0.71
CA ASN A 73 -23.10 5.20 -0.33
C ASN A 73 -22.56 5.60 -1.72
N LEU A 74 -21.30 6.04 -1.75
CA LEU A 74 -20.67 6.46 -2.99
C LEU A 74 -20.59 5.30 -3.96
N ARG A 75 -21.07 5.50 -5.17
CA ARG A 75 -20.67 4.75 -6.35
C ARG A 75 -20.13 5.72 -7.38
N LEU A 76 -18.84 5.66 -7.61
CA LEU A 76 -18.14 6.47 -8.61
C LEU A 76 -17.50 5.54 -9.63
N VAL A 77 -17.81 5.76 -10.91
CA VAL A 77 -17.17 5.07 -12.03
C VAL A 77 -16.61 6.12 -12.98
N ASP A 78 -15.37 5.96 -13.40
CA ASP A 78 -14.80 6.81 -14.43
C ASP A 78 -14.83 6.14 -15.81
N LYS A 79 -14.62 6.91 -16.87
CA LYS A 79 -14.57 6.39 -18.24
C LYS A 79 -13.43 5.38 -18.48
N ASN A 80 -12.43 5.34 -17.60
CA ASN A 80 -11.29 4.44 -17.66
C ASN A 80 -11.51 3.16 -16.84
N GLN A 81 -12.76 2.91 -16.39
CA GLN A 81 -13.16 1.73 -15.61
C GLN A 81 -12.57 1.66 -14.20
N SER A 82 -12.22 2.82 -13.59
CA SER A 82 -12.10 2.84 -12.13
C SER A 82 -13.49 2.81 -11.53
N GLU A 83 -13.68 2.00 -10.50
CA GLU A 83 -14.92 1.93 -9.72
C GLU A 83 -14.60 2.08 -8.24
N ILE A 84 -15.28 2.99 -7.57
CA ILE A 84 -15.17 3.23 -6.14
C ILE A 84 -16.56 3.10 -5.54
N ILE A 85 -16.74 2.14 -4.63
CA ILE A 85 -17.97 1.93 -3.87
C ILE A 85 -17.58 1.98 -2.38
N GLY A 86 -18.30 2.81 -1.61
CA GLY A 86 -18.06 2.93 -0.18
C GLY A 86 -18.43 4.29 0.38
N THR A 87 -17.76 4.69 1.43
CA THR A 87 -17.91 6.00 2.07
C THR A 87 -16.54 6.67 2.15
N ILE A 88 -16.46 7.94 1.77
CA ILE A 88 -15.22 8.70 1.88
C ILE A 88 -15.50 10.01 2.62
N ASN A 89 -14.71 10.30 3.63
CA ASN A 89 -14.66 11.59 4.31
C ASN A 89 -13.40 12.34 3.91
N PHE A 90 -13.56 13.57 3.47
CA PHE A 90 -12.46 14.49 3.18
C PHE A 90 -12.46 15.65 4.17
N LYS A 91 -11.25 16.06 4.59
CA LYS A 91 -11.03 17.34 5.30
C LYS A 91 -9.90 18.09 4.62
N ASN A 92 -10.07 19.40 4.52
CA ASN A 92 -9.12 20.29 3.89
C ASN A 92 -8.78 19.91 2.44
N LEU A 93 -9.76 19.40 1.68
CA LEU A 93 -9.55 18.91 0.31
C LEU A 93 -8.93 20.01 -0.59
N PHE A 94 -9.38 21.24 -0.43
CA PHE A 94 -8.85 22.43 -1.11
C PHE A 94 -8.13 23.37 -0.15
N GLY A 95 -7.55 22.83 0.91
CA GLY A 95 -6.86 23.57 1.95
C GLY A 95 -5.68 24.37 1.40
N LYS A 96 -5.46 25.56 1.96
CA LYS A 96 -4.33 26.44 1.64
C LYS A 96 -3.45 26.66 2.86
N GLY A 97 -2.15 26.87 2.61
CA GLY A 97 -1.19 27.14 3.68
C GLY A 97 -0.91 25.93 4.56
N ASN A 98 -1.10 26.05 5.88
CA ASN A 98 -0.80 25.00 6.86
C ASN A 98 -1.92 23.96 7.03
N GLN A 99 -2.99 24.03 6.23
CA GLN A 99 -4.07 23.06 6.31
C GLN A 99 -3.64 21.76 5.65
N THR A 100 -3.62 20.68 6.43
CA THR A 100 -3.22 19.36 5.98
C THR A 100 -4.41 18.62 5.37
N PHE A 101 -4.28 18.16 4.14
CA PHE A 101 -5.22 17.24 3.51
C PHE A 101 -5.41 16.00 4.37
N TYR A 102 -6.66 15.57 4.50
CA TYR A 102 -7.05 14.34 5.17
C TYR A 102 -8.14 13.63 4.38
N MET A 103 -7.99 12.34 4.21
CA MET A 103 -8.99 11.45 3.63
C MET A 103 -9.15 10.23 4.54
N ASN A 104 -10.39 9.83 4.79
CA ASN A 104 -10.71 8.54 5.38
C ASN A 104 -11.76 7.87 4.50
N GLY A 105 -11.37 6.77 3.86
CA GLY A 105 -12.22 5.97 2.98
C GLY A 105 -12.45 4.59 3.56
N ASN A 106 -13.70 4.15 3.55
CA ASN A 106 -14.08 2.76 3.77
C ASN A 106 -14.68 2.23 2.47
N PHE A 107 -13.98 1.30 1.86
CA PHE A 107 -14.28 0.81 0.53
C PHE A 107 -14.90 -0.59 0.59
N ASP A 108 -16.16 -0.69 0.14
CA ASP A 108 -16.77 -1.98 -0.17
C ASP A 108 -16.13 -2.58 -1.42
N ARG A 109 -15.70 -1.69 -2.34
CA ARG A 109 -14.91 -2.01 -3.53
C ARG A 109 -14.20 -0.77 -4.04
N LEU A 110 -12.90 -0.91 -4.26
CA LEU A 110 -12.12 0.04 -5.06
C LEU A 110 -11.40 -0.76 -6.14
N THR A 111 -11.80 -0.59 -7.39
CA THR A 111 -11.12 -1.17 -8.56
C THR A 111 -10.47 -0.05 -9.35
N SER A 112 -9.15 -0.03 -9.45
CA SER A 112 -8.42 0.99 -10.20
C SER A 112 -7.00 0.53 -10.50
N SER A 113 -6.16 1.44 -10.98
CA SER A 113 -4.71 1.27 -11.08
C SER A 113 -4.01 2.55 -10.63
N TYR A 114 -2.70 2.45 -10.36
CA TYR A 114 -1.87 3.61 -10.02
C TYR A 114 -2.04 4.74 -11.04
N GLU A 115 -1.94 4.42 -12.33
CA GLU A 115 -2.09 5.39 -13.42
C GLU A 115 -3.47 6.04 -13.43
N ARG A 116 -4.55 5.25 -13.23
CA ARG A 116 -5.93 5.76 -13.23
C ARG A 116 -6.19 6.67 -12.02
N LEU A 117 -5.76 6.26 -10.83
CA LEU A 117 -5.87 7.10 -9.62
C LEU A 117 -5.15 8.43 -9.78
N ASN A 118 -3.94 8.40 -10.36
CA ASN A 118 -3.19 9.62 -10.66
C ASN A 118 -3.91 10.53 -11.66
N LYS A 119 -4.66 9.96 -12.61
CA LYS A 119 -5.45 10.74 -13.58
C LYS A 119 -6.72 11.33 -12.97
N ILE A 120 -7.28 10.71 -11.91
CA ILE A 120 -8.47 11.25 -11.23
C ILE A 120 -8.12 12.52 -10.46
N LEU A 121 -7.10 12.47 -9.60
CA LEU A 121 -6.66 13.57 -8.75
C LEU A 121 -5.13 13.74 -8.80
N PRO A 122 -4.57 14.21 -9.94
CA PRO A 122 -3.12 14.20 -10.18
C PRO A 122 -2.33 15.04 -9.17
N ARG A 123 -2.91 16.10 -8.62
CA ARG A 123 -2.24 16.98 -7.65
C ARG A 123 -2.32 16.46 -6.22
N ILE A 124 -3.27 15.59 -5.93
CA ILE A 124 -3.48 15.00 -4.59
C ILE A 124 -2.88 13.59 -4.58
N LEU A 125 -3.45 12.66 -5.33
CA LEU A 125 -3.00 11.27 -5.36
C LEU A 125 -1.65 11.12 -6.07
N GLY A 126 -1.45 11.82 -7.21
CA GLY A 126 -0.23 11.71 -8.00
C GLY A 126 1.06 12.15 -7.29
N LYS A 127 0.94 12.97 -6.22
CA LYS A 127 2.09 13.37 -5.41
C LYS A 127 2.35 12.45 -4.22
N ASN A 128 1.31 11.76 -3.73
CA ASN A 128 1.34 11.05 -2.45
C ASN A 128 1.37 9.53 -2.62
N LEU A 129 1.00 9.00 -3.80
CA LEU A 129 1.07 7.56 -4.05
C LEU A 129 2.47 7.14 -4.49
N PRO A 130 3.10 6.15 -3.83
CA PRO A 130 4.40 5.62 -4.25
C PRO A 130 4.34 5.03 -5.66
N SER A 131 5.29 5.39 -6.53
CA SER A 131 5.35 4.91 -7.92
C SER A 131 5.51 3.39 -8.04
N ALA A 132 6.04 2.73 -7.00
CA ALA A 132 6.14 1.27 -6.95
C ALA A 132 4.77 0.57 -7.05
N LEU A 133 3.67 1.26 -6.67
CA LEU A 133 2.31 0.74 -6.81
C LEU A 133 1.87 0.52 -8.26
N ASP A 134 2.53 1.16 -9.23
CA ASP A 134 2.27 0.92 -10.66
C ASP A 134 2.53 -0.53 -11.06
N LYS A 135 3.47 -1.19 -10.41
CA LYS A 135 3.79 -2.60 -10.62
C LYS A 135 2.65 -3.55 -10.25
N LEU A 136 1.72 -3.12 -9.38
CA LEU A 136 0.53 -3.90 -9.02
C LEU A 136 -0.45 -4.06 -10.20
N GLY A 137 -0.42 -3.14 -11.18
CA GLY A 137 -1.39 -3.08 -12.27
C GLY A 137 -2.78 -2.66 -11.78
N THR A 138 -3.83 -3.32 -12.26
CA THR A 138 -5.17 -3.12 -11.70
C THR A 138 -5.27 -3.80 -10.35
N VAL A 139 -5.77 -3.08 -9.36
CA VAL A 139 -6.01 -3.55 -8.00
C VAL A 139 -7.50 -3.57 -7.70
N ASN A 140 -7.91 -4.56 -6.90
CA ASN A 140 -9.20 -4.59 -6.22
C ASN A 140 -8.94 -4.51 -4.73
N ILE A 141 -9.48 -3.50 -4.07
CA ILE A 141 -9.28 -3.23 -2.65
C ILE A 141 -10.63 -3.22 -1.95
N VAL A 142 -10.67 -3.86 -0.79
CA VAL A 142 -11.75 -3.79 0.21
C VAL A 142 -11.13 -3.39 1.53
N GLY A 143 -11.82 -2.54 2.31
CA GLY A 143 -11.38 -2.13 3.64
C GLY A 143 -11.16 -0.63 3.80
N GLY A 144 -10.48 -0.25 4.87
CA GLY A 144 -10.29 1.14 5.31
C GLY A 144 -8.92 1.71 4.94
N VAL A 145 -8.90 2.94 4.45
CA VAL A 145 -7.66 3.70 4.22
C VAL A 145 -7.82 5.09 4.81
N GLU A 146 -6.91 5.44 5.69
CA GLU A 146 -6.75 6.81 6.19
C GLU A 146 -5.46 7.40 5.61
N LEU A 147 -5.54 8.57 5.01
CA LEU A 147 -4.45 9.17 4.26
C LEU A 147 -4.31 10.66 4.58
N THR A 148 -3.07 11.07 4.84
CA THR A 148 -2.65 12.47 4.83
C THR A 148 -1.42 12.63 3.94
N GLN A 149 -0.84 13.83 3.90
CA GLN A 149 0.45 14.05 3.23
C GLN A 149 1.62 13.33 3.91
N LYS A 150 1.49 12.93 5.18
CA LYS A 150 2.59 12.41 6.00
C LYS A 150 2.39 11.00 6.50
N TYR A 151 1.16 10.52 6.54
CA TYR A 151 0.88 9.16 6.99
C TYR A 151 -0.23 8.48 6.21
N ILE A 152 -0.18 7.17 6.21
CA ILE A 152 -1.19 6.24 5.72
C ILE A 152 -1.47 5.21 6.83
N ASN A 153 -2.74 4.92 7.09
CA ASN A 153 -3.17 3.74 7.80
C ASN A 153 -4.04 2.93 6.85
N ALA A 154 -3.69 1.67 6.64
CA ALA A 154 -4.37 0.80 5.69
C ALA A 154 -4.75 -0.52 6.36
N ASP A 155 -6.04 -0.73 6.55
CA ASP A 155 -6.65 -1.99 6.98
C ASP A 155 -7.44 -2.53 5.79
N ILE A 156 -6.73 -3.26 4.92
CA ILE A 156 -7.22 -3.61 3.59
C ILE A 156 -6.92 -5.05 3.21
N TYR A 157 -7.81 -5.61 2.38
CA TYR A 157 -7.53 -6.74 1.52
C TYR A 157 -7.40 -6.27 0.07
N LEU A 158 -6.31 -6.66 -0.58
CA LEU A 158 -5.96 -6.23 -1.93
C LEU A 158 -5.67 -7.44 -2.80
N ILE A 159 -6.28 -7.47 -3.99
CA ILE A 159 -5.96 -8.41 -5.07
C ILE A 159 -5.34 -7.63 -6.23
N SER A 160 -4.24 -8.15 -6.74
CA SER A 160 -3.51 -7.56 -7.88
C SER A 160 -2.98 -8.64 -8.82
N LYS A 161 -2.36 -8.23 -9.94
CA LYS A 161 -1.65 -9.18 -10.79
C LYS A 161 -0.43 -9.81 -10.13
N LEU A 162 0.09 -9.22 -9.05
CA LEU A 162 1.22 -9.77 -8.32
C LEU A 162 0.80 -10.83 -7.29
N GLY A 163 -0.45 -10.88 -6.88
CA GLY A 163 -0.98 -11.76 -5.84
C GLY A 163 -1.90 -11.03 -4.90
N GLU A 164 -2.16 -11.63 -3.75
CA GLU A 164 -3.05 -11.11 -2.72
C GLU A 164 -2.25 -10.58 -1.53
N LEU A 165 -2.77 -9.52 -0.95
CA LEU A 165 -2.20 -8.87 0.23
C LEU A 165 -3.32 -8.52 1.20
N GLU A 166 -3.16 -8.91 2.47
CA GLU A 166 -3.93 -8.39 3.59
C GLU A 166 -2.99 -7.60 4.49
N SER A 167 -3.43 -6.45 4.95
CA SER A 167 -2.58 -5.53 5.68
C SER A 167 -3.40 -4.77 6.72
N ASN A 168 -2.86 -4.70 7.94
CA ASN A 168 -3.21 -3.68 8.92
C ASN A 168 -1.94 -2.91 9.24
N LEU A 169 -1.61 -1.94 8.39
CA LEU A 169 -0.32 -1.26 8.39
C LEU A 169 -0.47 0.24 8.57
N SER A 170 0.28 0.78 9.50
CA SER A 170 0.48 2.22 9.67
C SER A 170 1.83 2.63 9.10
N MET A 171 1.85 3.68 8.29
CA MET A 171 3.08 4.28 7.78
C MET A 171 3.14 5.76 8.07
N GLN A 172 4.32 6.27 8.43
CA GLN A 172 4.58 7.69 8.68
C GLN A 172 5.75 8.18 7.81
N ASN A 173 5.86 9.49 7.62
CA ASN A 173 6.86 10.13 6.77
C ASN A 173 6.79 9.64 5.32
N ILE A 174 5.59 9.42 4.80
CA ILE A 174 5.37 8.90 3.44
C ILE A 174 5.79 9.88 2.34
N ASP A 175 5.96 11.15 2.67
CA ASP A 175 6.57 12.18 1.83
C ASP A 175 8.05 11.90 1.51
N TYR A 176 8.73 11.10 2.34
CA TYR A 176 10.09 10.60 2.15
C TYR A 176 10.10 9.06 2.24
N ILE A 177 9.48 8.42 1.28
CA ILE A 177 9.18 6.97 1.30
C ILE A 177 10.41 6.10 1.62
N ASP A 178 11.59 6.47 1.14
CA ASP A 178 12.83 5.75 1.42
C ASP A 178 13.18 5.70 2.92
N ASN A 179 12.63 6.60 3.71
CA ASN A 179 12.85 6.70 5.16
C ASN A 179 11.53 6.62 5.96
N ALA A 180 10.45 6.18 5.31
CA ALA A 180 9.17 6.04 5.99
C ALA A 180 9.27 5.04 7.15
N LEU A 181 8.57 5.33 8.23
CA LEU A 181 8.33 4.41 9.33
C LEU A 181 7.10 3.56 8.99
N TYR A 182 7.13 2.30 9.37
CA TYR A 182 5.99 1.39 9.18
C TYR A 182 5.87 0.42 10.36
N LYS A 183 4.62 0.11 10.70
CA LYS A 183 4.29 -0.83 11.76
C LYS A 183 2.94 -1.48 11.52
N GLY A 184 2.86 -2.79 11.74
CA GLY A 184 1.62 -3.54 11.65
C GLY A 184 1.80 -4.95 11.13
N THR A 185 0.72 -5.53 10.63
CA THR A 185 0.66 -6.89 10.06
C THR A 185 0.65 -6.85 8.54
N LEU A 186 1.33 -7.82 7.94
CA LEU A 186 1.40 -8.01 6.50
C LEU A 186 1.26 -9.50 6.19
N ILE A 187 0.17 -9.87 5.53
CA ILE A 187 -0.08 -11.21 5.03
C ILE A 187 -0.01 -11.17 3.51
N LEU A 188 0.85 -11.98 2.94
CA LEU A 188 0.98 -12.14 1.50
C LEU A 188 0.58 -13.55 1.10
N ASN A 189 -0.24 -13.68 0.06
CA ASN A 189 -0.59 -14.98 -0.50
C ASN A 189 -0.17 -15.04 -1.96
N ASP A 190 0.78 -15.92 -2.24
CA ASP A 190 1.39 -16.12 -3.57
C ASP A 190 1.73 -14.79 -4.27
N PHE A 191 2.38 -13.89 -3.53
CA PHE A 191 2.64 -12.53 -3.96
C PHE A 191 4.03 -12.39 -4.60
N ASP A 192 4.14 -11.86 -5.81
CA ASP A 192 5.39 -11.65 -6.54
C ASP A 192 6.18 -10.46 -5.98
N LEU A 193 6.93 -10.73 -4.91
CA LEU A 193 7.82 -9.75 -4.28
C LEU A 193 8.98 -9.35 -5.19
N GLY A 194 9.48 -10.27 -6.00
CA GLY A 194 10.58 -10.01 -6.92
C GLY A 194 10.23 -8.92 -7.92
N THR A 195 9.05 -9.01 -8.55
CA THR A 195 8.54 -7.96 -9.44
C THR A 195 8.32 -6.66 -8.70
N LEU A 196 7.69 -6.68 -7.49
CA LEU A 196 7.47 -5.47 -6.71
C LEU A 196 8.78 -4.76 -6.38
N LEU A 197 9.78 -5.51 -5.88
CA LEU A 197 11.08 -4.97 -5.45
C LEU A 197 12.06 -4.74 -6.61
N GLY A 198 11.78 -5.27 -7.81
CA GLY A 198 12.69 -5.24 -8.95
C GLY A 198 13.94 -6.12 -8.76
N LYS A 199 13.80 -7.23 -8.04
CA LYS A 199 14.87 -8.20 -7.75
C LYS A 199 14.63 -9.51 -8.48
N LYS A 200 15.63 -9.96 -9.24
CA LYS A 200 15.53 -11.21 -10.05
C LYS A 200 15.75 -12.48 -9.24
N ASP A 201 16.45 -12.38 -8.14
CA ASP A 201 16.77 -13.47 -7.22
C ASP A 201 15.63 -13.76 -6.23
N ILE A 202 14.69 -12.84 -6.09
CA ILE A 202 13.47 -12.99 -5.29
C ILE A 202 12.31 -13.31 -6.23
N GLY A 203 11.42 -14.18 -5.80
CA GLY A 203 10.18 -14.51 -6.51
C GLY A 203 8.95 -14.33 -5.64
N ARG A 204 8.05 -15.30 -5.69
CA ARG A 204 6.78 -15.27 -4.97
C ARG A 204 6.96 -15.64 -3.50
N ALA A 205 6.09 -15.07 -2.67
CA ALA A 205 6.06 -15.31 -1.23
C ALA A 205 4.64 -15.54 -0.74
N THR A 206 4.51 -16.42 0.26
CA THR A 206 3.33 -16.57 1.12
C THR A 206 3.82 -16.44 2.54
N VAL A 207 3.45 -15.36 3.22
CA VAL A 207 3.97 -14.99 4.54
C VAL A 207 2.88 -14.39 5.40
N ASP A 208 3.05 -14.51 6.72
CA ASP A 208 2.26 -13.84 7.75
C ASP A 208 3.24 -13.22 8.74
N LEU A 209 3.38 -11.89 8.69
CA LEU A 209 4.46 -11.18 9.37
C LEU A 209 3.93 -9.94 10.12
N ASP A 210 4.36 -9.80 11.35
CA ASP A 210 4.41 -8.51 12.05
C ASP A 210 5.69 -7.76 11.67
N VAL A 211 5.56 -6.50 11.30
CA VAL A 211 6.66 -5.65 10.92
C VAL A 211 6.66 -4.36 11.73
N ASP A 212 7.84 -3.93 12.17
CA ASP A 212 8.04 -2.65 12.86
C ASP A 212 9.40 -2.08 12.43
N GLY A 213 9.40 -1.01 11.66
CA GLY A 213 10.65 -0.56 11.12
C GLY A 213 10.62 0.74 10.35
N ARG A 214 11.71 0.98 9.65
CA ARG A 214 11.89 2.13 8.76
C ARG A 214 12.73 1.79 7.55
N GLY A 215 12.49 2.54 6.47
CA GLY A 215 13.30 2.52 5.26
C GLY A 215 12.98 1.35 4.34
N PHE A 216 13.02 1.63 3.05
CA PHE A 216 12.79 0.64 1.98
C PHE A 216 14.03 0.43 1.10
N THR A 217 15.10 1.17 1.35
CA THR A 217 16.37 0.99 0.64
C THR A 217 17.34 0.17 1.48
N GLN A 218 18.24 -0.56 0.84
CA GLN A 218 19.25 -1.36 1.52
C GLN A 218 20.07 -0.53 2.56
N LYS A 219 20.30 0.75 2.28
CA LYS A 219 21.06 1.64 3.15
C LYS A 219 20.29 2.07 4.41
N LEU A 220 18.96 2.21 4.31
CA LEU A 220 18.13 2.78 5.36
C LEU A 220 17.30 1.72 6.10
N LEU A 221 17.26 0.49 5.58
CA LEU A 221 16.47 -0.60 6.13
C LEU A 221 16.90 -0.90 7.57
N ASN A 222 15.95 -0.75 8.47
CA ASN A 222 16.06 -1.13 9.88
C ASN A 222 14.66 -1.56 10.34
N THR A 223 14.43 -2.87 10.37
CA THR A 223 13.10 -3.44 10.63
C THR A 223 13.19 -4.65 11.55
N ALA A 224 12.29 -4.73 12.52
CA ALA A 224 11.94 -5.95 13.21
C ALA A 224 10.89 -6.71 12.39
N ILE A 225 11.03 -8.02 12.31
CA ILE A 225 10.10 -8.93 11.66
C ILE A 225 9.84 -10.11 12.57
N LYS A 226 8.58 -10.50 12.69
CA LYS A 226 8.16 -11.67 13.46
C LYS A 226 7.02 -12.37 12.75
N GLY A 227 7.07 -13.70 12.66
CA GLY A 227 5.98 -14.49 12.08
C GLY A 227 6.46 -15.64 11.24
N ASP A 228 5.61 -16.09 10.32
CA ASP A 228 5.79 -17.30 9.55
C ASP A 228 5.94 -17.00 8.05
N ILE A 229 6.91 -17.67 7.46
CA ILE A 229 7.15 -17.72 6.03
C ILE A 229 6.73 -19.12 5.55
N HIS A 230 5.53 -19.20 5.01
CA HIS A 230 4.98 -20.48 4.53
C HIS A 230 5.66 -20.92 3.24
N LYS A 231 5.95 -19.96 2.34
CA LYS A 231 6.71 -20.15 1.10
C LYS A 231 7.46 -18.88 0.75
N PHE A 232 8.69 -19.03 0.28
CA PHE A 232 9.50 -17.92 -0.21
C PHE A 232 10.48 -18.38 -1.27
N TYR A 233 10.28 -17.93 -2.51
CA TYR A 233 11.22 -18.21 -3.59
C TYR A 233 12.41 -17.27 -3.51
N TYR A 234 13.60 -17.86 -3.37
CA TYR A 234 14.85 -17.13 -3.38
C TYR A 234 15.95 -17.95 -4.07
N ASN A 235 16.71 -17.29 -4.95
CA ASN A 235 17.87 -17.84 -5.66
C ASN A 235 17.66 -19.24 -6.25
N GLY A 236 16.51 -19.46 -6.90
CA GLY A 236 16.20 -20.71 -7.58
C GLY A 236 15.56 -21.81 -6.72
N TYR A 237 15.37 -21.56 -5.41
CA TYR A 237 14.74 -22.51 -4.50
C TYR A 237 13.51 -21.92 -3.82
N ASN A 238 12.51 -22.73 -3.55
CA ASN A 238 11.28 -22.35 -2.87
C ASN A 238 11.30 -22.82 -1.42
N TYR A 239 11.85 -21.97 -0.54
CA TYR A 239 11.88 -22.21 0.89
C TYR A 239 10.49 -22.26 1.48
N GLN A 240 10.30 -23.08 2.53
CA GLN A 240 9.01 -23.24 3.20
C GLN A 240 9.15 -23.55 4.69
N LYS A 241 8.05 -23.32 5.43
CA LYS A 241 7.96 -23.64 6.87
C LYS A 241 9.08 -22.99 7.69
N ILE A 242 9.22 -21.69 7.55
CA ILE A 242 10.21 -20.90 8.27
C ILE A 242 9.46 -20.00 9.26
N THR A 243 9.97 -19.94 10.49
CA THR A 243 9.54 -18.96 11.50
C THR A 243 10.70 -18.00 11.76
N VAL A 244 10.40 -16.72 11.85
CA VAL A 244 11.39 -15.67 12.12
C VAL A 244 10.94 -14.79 13.31
N ASP A 245 11.89 -14.42 14.16
CA ASP A 245 11.73 -13.39 15.20
C ASP A 245 13.05 -12.65 15.34
N GLY A 246 13.18 -11.53 14.62
CA GLY A 246 14.45 -10.84 14.57
C GLY A 246 14.37 -9.46 13.98
N SER A 247 15.52 -8.85 13.83
CA SER A 247 15.69 -7.53 13.22
C SER A 247 16.74 -7.53 12.14
N MET A 248 16.48 -6.79 11.08
CA MET A 248 17.41 -6.56 9.97
C MET A 248 17.78 -5.09 9.93
N LYS A 249 19.02 -4.77 10.20
CA LYS A 249 19.62 -3.46 10.02
C LYS A 249 20.86 -3.65 9.16
N MET A 250 20.68 -3.51 7.86
CA MET A 250 21.77 -3.78 6.91
C MET A 250 23.10 -3.16 7.31
N PRO A 251 24.19 -3.94 7.32
CA PRO A 251 24.28 -5.31 6.80
C PRO A 251 23.99 -6.43 7.83
N TYR A 252 23.43 -6.12 8.99
CA TYR A 252 23.27 -7.09 10.09
C TYR A 252 21.86 -7.64 10.15
N TYR A 253 21.75 -8.96 10.34
CA TYR A 253 20.57 -9.63 10.87
C TYR A 253 20.88 -10.08 12.31
N LYS A 254 19.92 -9.86 13.23
CA LYS A 254 19.98 -10.32 14.62
C LYS A 254 18.62 -10.91 14.99
N GLY A 255 18.63 -12.15 15.47
CA GLY A 255 17.40 -12.79 15.95
C GLY A 255 17.40 -14.28 15.78
N TYR A 256 16.21 -14.84 15.97
CA TYR A 256 15.89 -16.26 15.82
C TYR A 256 15.35 -16.54 14.42
N PHE A 257 15.75 -17.70 13.90
CA PHE A 257 15.29 -18.25 12.63
C PHE A 257 15.17 -19.77 12.79
N ASN A 258 13.99 -20.32 12.59
CA ASN A 258 13.77 -21.74 12.53
C ASN A 258 13.28 -22.12 11.13
N SER A 259 13.85 -23.19 10.58
CA SER A 259 13.41 -23.76 9.31
C SER A 259 13.11 -25.23 9.46
N ASN A 260 11.91 -25.63 9.07
CA ASN A 260 11.50 -27.03 8.93
C ASN A 260 11.21 -27.37 7.45
N ASP A 261 11.99 -26.79 6.57
CA ASP A 261 11.97 -27.07 5.15
C ASP A 261 12.50 -28.47 4.86
N PRO A 262 12.00 -29.22 3.86
CA PRO A 262 12.49 -30.54 3.52
C PRO A 262 14.00 -30.61 3.24
N ASN A 263 14.59 -29.54 2.69
CA ASN A 263 15.99 -29.45 2.31
C ASN A 263 16.81 -28.52 3.22
N LEU A 264 16.18 -27.89 4.23
CA LEU A 264 16.85 -27.06 5.23
C LEU A 264 16.15 -27.21 6.59
N LYS A 265 16.69 -28.04 7.46
CA LYS A 265 16.25 -28.12 8.86
C LYS A 265 17.30 -27.46 9.74
N MET A 266 16.97 -26.30 10.29
CA MET A 266 17.91 -25.49 11.00
C MET A 266 17.23 -24.64 12.07
N ASP A 267 17.87 -24.56 13.23
CA ASP A 267 17.65 -23.56 14.25
C ASP A 267 18.84 -22.60 14.28
N PHE A 268 18.58 -21.33 14.30
CA PHE A 268 19.57 -20.28 14.35
C PHE A 268 19.17 -19.23 15.38
N ASP A 269 20.10 -18.81 16.21
CA ASP A 269 19.94 -17.67 17.13
C ASP A 269 21.25 -16.88 17.20
N GLY A 270 21.19 -15.59 16.89
CA GLY A 270 22.38 -14.76 16.96
C GLY A 270 22.45 -13.61 15.95
N ILE A 271 23.67 -13.25 15.57
CA ILE A 271 23.97 -12.13 14.68
C ILE A 271 24.75 -12.63 13.46
N ILE A 272 24.29 -12.23 12.27
CA ILE A 272 24.99 -12.42 11.00
C ILE A 272 25.31 -11.06 10.40
N ASP A 273 26.58 -10.85 10.05
CA ASP A 273 27.04 -9.72 9.25
C ASP A 273 27.04 -10.10 7.77
N LEU A 274 26.12 -9.52 7.02
CA LEU A 274 25.98 -9.72 5.58
C LEU A 274 26.86 -8.79 4.74
N SER A 275 27.79 -8.05 5.37
CA SER A 275 28.71 -7.16 4.67
C SER A 275 29.73 -7.92 3.82
N LEU A 276 30.21 -7.28 2.74
CA LEU A 276 31.19 -7.91 1.83
C LEU A 276 32.63 -7.86 2.37
N LYS A 277 32.93 -6.98 3.34
CA LYS A 277 34.30 -6.64 3.71
C LYS A 277 34.79 -7.15 5.07
N ALA A 278 33.94 -7.15 6.08
CA ALA A 278 34.30 -7.64 7.41
C ALA A 278 33.10 -8.39 7.97
N LYS A 279 33.25 -9.67 8.21
CA LYS A 279 32.15 -10.53 8.63
C LYS A 279 32.29 -10.81 10.10
N ASN A 280 31.38 -10.28 10.92
CA ASN A 280 31.25 -10.62 12.31
C ASN A 280 30.09 -11.59 12.47
N TYR A 281 30.40 -12.76 13.02
CA TYR A 281 29.41 -13.78 13.30
C TYR A 281 29.41 -14.05 14.79
N ASP A 282 28.28 -13.92 15.43
CA ASP A 282 28.04 -14.31 16.82
C ASP A 282 26.69 -15.00 16.91
N PHE A 283 26.68 -16.31 16.68
CA PHE A 283 25.48 -17.08 16.63
C PHE A 283 25.68 -18.51 17.12
N LYS A 284 24.57 -19.13 17.47
CA LYS A 284 24.43 -20.57 17.61
C LYS A 284 23.53 -21.06 16.49
N ALA A 285 23.97 -22.10 15.79
CA ALA A 285 23.16 -22.74 14.77
C ALA A 285 23.24 -24.25 14.95
N GLN A 286 22.08 -24.89 14.91
CA GLN A 286 21.97 -26.35 14.81
C GLN A 286 21.37 -26.66 13.43
N ILE A 287 22.14 -27.37 12.61
CA ILE A 287 21.70 -27.75 11.27
C ILE A 287 21.56 -29.29 11.26
N ASP A 288 20.33 -29.74 11.39
CA ASP A 288 20.02 -31.18 11.36
C ASP A 288 20.13 -31.73 9.94
N TYR A 289 19.82 -30.90 8.94
CA TYR A 289 19.93 -31.27 7.54
C TYR A 289 19.95 -30.00 6.64
N ALA A 290 20.89 -29.95 5.71
CA ALA A 290 20.89 -28.99 4.61
C ALA A 290 21.40 -29.65 3.34
N ASP A 291 20.59 -29.69 2.28
CA ASP A 291 21.01 -30.11 0.95
C ASP A 291 21.49 -28.88 0.16
N LEU A 292 22.79 -28.63 0.20
CA LEU A 292 23.40 -27.44 -0.37
C LEU A 292 23.27 -27.36 -1.89
N TYR A 293 23.13 -28.50 -2.57
CA TYR A 293 22.92 -28.55 -4.02
C TYR A 293 21.48 -28.13 -4.39
N ILE A 294 20.48 -28.71 -3.76
CA ILE A 294 19.08 -28.37 -3.98
C ILE A 294 18.80 -26.92 -3.59
N LEU A 295 19.42 -26.44 -2.51
CA LEU A 295 19.32 -25.06 -2.04
C LEU A 295 20.08 -24.03 -2.93
N ASN A 296 20.76 -24.51 -3.99
CA ASN A 296 21.58 -23.69 -4.92
C ASN A 296 22.78 -22.97 -4.30
N PHE A 297 23.29 -23.45 -3.17
CA PHE A 297 24.56 -22.97 -2.58
C PHE A 297 25.79 -23.60 -3.24
N VAL A 298 25.68 -24.83 -3.73
CA VAL A 298 26.74 -25.57 -4.42
C VAL A 298 26.22 -26.00 -5.78
N LYS A 299 27.01 -25.80 -6.86
CA LYS A 299 26.56 -26.10 -8.23
C LYS A 299 27.17 -27.35 -8.82
N ASN A 300 28.29 -27.81 -8.33
CA ASN A 300 29.10 -28.87 -8.97
C ASN A 300 29.11 -30.20 -8.20
N ASP A 301 28.38 -30.29 -7.11
CA ASP A 301 28.33 -31.50 -6.28
C ASP A 301 26.88 -31.81 -5.85
N SER A 302 26.28 -32.79 -6.48
CA SER A 302 24.89 -33.21 -6.25
C SER A 302 24.68 -33.96 -4.92
N ILE A 303 25.73 -34.20 -4.14
CA ILE A 303 25.66 -34.92 -2.85
C ILE A 303 26.25 -34.01 -1.74
N SER A 304 25.93 -32.75 -1.74
CA SER A 304 26.43 -31.80 -0.74
C SER A 304 25.45 -31.66 0.43
N ILE A 305 25.43 -32.65 1.32
CA ILE A 305 24.62 -32.62 2.54
C ILE A 305 25.49 -32.06 3.68
N PHE A 306 24.97 -31.08 4.40
CA PHE A 306 25.60 -30.51 5.59
C PHE A 306 24.76 -30.80 6.84
N LYS A 307 25.45 -31.17 7.92
CA LYS A 307 24.91 -31.30 9.28
C LYS A 307 25.97 -30.79 10.25
N GLY A 308 25.56 -30.02 11.26
CA GLY A 308 26.51 -29.47 12.22
C GLY A 308 25.87 -28.57 13.29
N ASN A 309 26.68 -28.29 14.29
CA ASN A 309 26.32 -27.36 15.37
C ASN A 309 27.33 -26.23 15.38
#